data_24d55661612a55df35b4c84bfed3a426
#
_entry.id   24d55661612a55df35b4c84bfed3a426
#
_cell.length_a   1.000
_cell.length_b   1.000
_cell.length_c   1.000
_cell.angle_alpha   90.00
_cell.angle_beta   90.00
_cell.angle_gamma   90.00
#
_symmetry.space_group_name_H-M   'P 1'
#
loop_
_entity.id
_entity.type
_entity.pdbx_description
1 polymer ?
#
loop_
_entity_poly.entity_id
_entity_poly.type
_entity_poly.pdbx_seq_one_letter_code
_entity_poly.pdbx_strand_id
1 'polypeptide(L)'
;MQQNRAPRPLPLFLELVRAVSEREPELAADALRGLTKYQQAERPKAVRERPIIAQLHGATVRDCGGEGPPALLVPSLINPPEILDLDAEVSLADAVAAMGHHALLLDWGMASDRSELDIGGHVTELLVPIIRELGQPPVLIGYCLGGTMAIAAANLVQAERVVTIAAPWRFSTYPRRSRESLRQLWQGAKPAAERLRALPMEVLQAAFWSLDPQRTVAKFATFADTDADSAKARRFVTLEDWANEGEPLPCPAARELIEDLFGQQMPENDRWKIGEKVITAELGYPLLNIAAEHDRIIPTAAAPRIGETVTVAAGHVGMIVGSARNLLHTRVQGFLGQES
;
A
#
# COMPACT_ATOMS: atom_id res chain seq x y z
N MET A 1 14.08 13.34 23.27
CA MET A 1 13.14 14.34 22.75
C MET A 1 12.01 13.57 22.10
N GLN A 2 10.77 13.65 22.62
CA GLN A 2 9.61 13.12 21.88
C GLN A 2 9.52 13.90 20.57
N GLN A 3 9.69 13.22 19.45
CA GLN A 3 9.36 13.81 18.16
C GLN A 3 7.88 14.17 18.18
N ASN A 4 7.59 15.44 17.99
CA ASN A 4 6.21 15.95 17.95
C ASN A 4 5.58 15.43 16.63
N ARG A 5 5.00 14.23 16.67
CA ARG A 5 4.43 13.57 15.49
C ARG A 5 3.16 14.31 15.07
N ALA A 6 3.00 14.55 13.80
CA ALA A 6 1.90 15.27 13.21
C ALA A 6 1.58 14.69 11.83
N PRO A 7 0.36 14.89 11.31
CA PRO A 7 0.05 14.59 9.92
C PRO A 7 1.07 15.24 8.98
N ARG A 8 1.58 14.51 8.00
CA ARG A 8 2.57 15.01 7.03
C ARG A 8 1.90 15.19 5.67
N PRO A 9 1.95 16.38 5.07
CA PRO A 9 2.52 17.63 5.62
C PRO A 9 1.54 18.37 6.54
N LEU A 10 1.98 18.74 7.75
CA LEU A 10 1.15 19.47 8.71
C LEU A 10 0.56 20.79 8.16
N PRO A 11 1.31 21.62 7.40
CA PRO A 11 0.73 22.84 6.84
C PRO A 11 -0.50 22.58 5.98
N LEU A 12 -0.46 21.56 5.12
CA LEU A 12 -1.61 21.21 4.29
C LEU A 12 -2.81 20.72 5.15
N PHE A 13 -2.54 19.93 6.19
CA PHE A 13 -3.61 19.53 7.12
C PHE A 13 -4.31 20.73 7.74
N LEU A 14 -3.53 21.72 8.21
CA LEU A 14 -4.07 22.95 8.79
C LEU A 14 -4.84 23.80 7.76
N GLU A 15 -4.42 23.80 6.51
CA GLU A 15 -5.18 24.44 5.41
C GLU A 15 -6.52 23.74 5.17
N LEU A 16 -6.55 22.41 5.20
CA LEU A 16 -7.80 21.66 5.10
C LEU A 16 -8.74 21.97 6.26
N VAL A 17 -8.22 22.02 7.49
CA VAL A 17 -9.01 22.41 8.68
C VAL A 17 -9.54 23.83 8.52
N ARG A 18 -8.74 24.78 8.06
CA ARG A 18 -9.17 26.16 7.78
C ARG A 18 -10.31 26.21 6.75
N ALA A 19 -10.16 25.48 5.65
CA ALA A 19 -11.20 25.45 4.62
C ALA A 19 -12.51 24.83 5.11
N VAL A 20 -12.46 23.85 6.00
CA VAL A 20 -13.64 23.27 6.65
C VAL A 20 -14.26 24.26 7.63
N SER A 21 -13.46 25.05 8.36
CA SER A 21 -13.94 25.98 9.39
C SER A 21 -14.89 27.07 8.84
N GLU A 22 -14.81 27.38 7.57
CA GLU A 22 -15.70 28.34 6.91
C GLU A 22 -17.17 27.87 6.86
N ARG A 23 -17.40 26.57 6.89
CA ARG A 23 -18.73 25.94 6.76
C ARG A 23 -19.13 25.16 8.02
N GLU A 24 -18.16 24.54 8.66
CA GLU A 24 -18.34 23.61 9.79
C GLU A 24 -17.31 23.96 10.90
N PRO A 25 -17.47 25.10 11.61
CA PRO A 25 -16.48 25.56 12.60
C PRO A 25 -16.30 24.60 13.77
N GLU A 26 -17.36 23.91 14.19
CA GLU A 26 -17.28 22.89 15.26
C GLU A 26 -16.45 21.70 14.83
N LEU A 27 -16.68 21.17 13.63
CA LEU A 27 -15.88 20.07 13.06
C LEU A 27 -14.39 20.44 12.98
N ALA A 28 -14.09 21.67 12.59
CA ALA A 28 -12.71 22.17 12.52
C ALA A 28 -12.07 22.27 13.92
N ALA A 29 -12.82 22.77 14.92
CA ALA A 29 -12.35 22.85 16.30
C ALA A 29 -12.09 21.45 16.87
N ASP A 30 -12.99 20.50 16.62
CA ASP A 30 -12.85 19.12 17.05
C ASP A 30 -11.64 18.44 16.36
N ALA A 31 -11.39 18.71 15.09
CA ALA A 31 -10.23 18.21 14.40
C ALA A 31 -8.91 18.72 15.01
N LEU A 32 -8.86 19.98 15.45
CA LEU A 32 -7.68 20.52 16.15
C LEU A 32 -7.51 19.90 17.54
N ARG A 33 -8.61 19.64 18.28
CA ARG A 33 -8.56 18.88 19.54
C ARG A 33 -8.00 17.47 19.30
N GLY A 34 -8.50 16.81 18.25
CA GLY A 34 -8.04 15.48 17.85
C GLY A 34 -6.57 15.46 17.42
N LEU A 35 -6.10 16.49 16.71
CA LEU A 35 -4.70 16.66 16.36
C LEU A 35 -3.83 16.77 17.64
N THR A 36 -4.20 17.63 18.56
CA THR A 36 -3.48 17.80 19.84
C THR A 36 -3.42 16.48 20.61
N LYS A 37 -4.55 15.77 20.69
CA LYS A 37 -4.62 14.45 21.31
C LYS A 37 -3.74 13.42 20.64
N TYR A 38 -3.71 13.38 19.31
CA TYR A 38 -2.81 12.51 18.54
C TYR A 38 -1.35 12.80 18.82
N GLN A 39 -0.97 14.08 18.88
CA GLN A 39 0.41 14.49 19.17
C GLN A 39 0.87 14.07 20.58
N GLN A 40 -0.06 14.09 21.54
CA GLN A 40 0.19 13.73 22.95
C GLN A 40 0.01 12.25 23.26
N ALA A 41 -0.57 11.47 22.33
CA ALA A 41 -0.86 10.06 22.55
C ALA A 41 0.42 9.26 22.81
N GLU A 42 0.35 8.32 23.74
CA GLU A 42 1.37 7.31 23.92
C GLU A 42 1.44 6.40 22.69
N ARG A 43 2.68 6.06 22.28
CA ARG A 43 2.92 5.13 21.19
C ARG A 43 3.14 3.74 21.74
N PRO A 44 2.52 2.71 21.15
CA PRO A 44 2.86 1.34 21.50
C PRO A 44 4.35 1.12 21.24
N LYS A 45 4.96 0.32 22.09
CA LYS A 45 6.37 -0.06 21.92
C LYS A 45 6.49 -0.87 20.63
N ALA A 46 7.40 -0.39 19.77
CA ALA A 46 8.01 -1.05 18.61
C ALA A 46 7.13 -1.90 17.67
N VAL A 47 7.40 -1.73 16.39
CA VAL A 47 7.10 -2.68 15.31
C VAL A 47 7.41 -4.10 15.77
N ARG A 48 6.58 -5.08 15.39
CA ARG A 48 6.86 -6.51 15.65
C ARG A 48 8.19 -6.89 15.00
N GLU A 49 9.13 -7.31 15.83
CA GLU A 49 10.40 -7.81 15.32
C GLU A 49 10.16 -9.18 14.68
N ARG A 50 10.50 -9.29 13.40
CA ARG A 50 10.49 -10.52 12.64
C ARG A 50 11.91 -10.85 12.20
N PRO A 51 12.34 -12.12 12.24
CA PRO A 51 13.63 -12.52 11.72
C PRO A 51 13.78 -12.13 10.25
N ILE A 52 14.93 -11.57 9.90
CA ILE A 52 15.28 -11.33 8.49
C ILE A 52 15.97 -12.57 7.96
N ILE A 53 15.44 -13.17 6.90
CA ILE A 53 15.95 -14.40 6.29
C ILE A 53 16.66 -14.18 4.96
N ALA A 54 16.40 -13.03 4.32
CA ALA A 54 17.07 -12.64 3.09
C ALA A 54 17.24 -11.12 3.03
N GLN A 55 18.30 -10.67 2.38
CA GLN A 55 18.56 -9.25 2.15
C GLN A 55 19.18 -9.05 0.77
N LEU A 56 18.67 -8.08 0.00
CA LEU A 56 19.15 -7.74 -1.33
C LEU A 56 19.03 -6.22 -1.58
N HIS A 57 20.15 -5.53 -1.77
CA HIS A 57 20.19 -4.09 -2.09
C HIS A 57 19.29 -3.23 -1.18
N GLY A 58 19.34 -3.46 0.13
CA GLY A 58 18.56 -2.75 1.13
C GLY A 58 17.15 -3.34 1.35
N ALA A 59 16.57 -4.07 0.40
CA ALA A 59 15.34 -4.81 0.62
C ALA A 59 15.59 -6.03 1.51
N THR A 60 14.62 -6.36 2.37
CA THR A 60 14.69 -7.51 3.28
C THR A 60 13.44 -8.36 3.19
N VAL A 61 13.58 -9.65 3.50
CA VAL A 61 12.46 -10.56 3.67
C VAL A 61 12.39 -10.97 5.12
N ARG A 62 11.26 -10.66 5.74
CA ARG A 62 10.97 -10.98 7.14
C ARG A 62 10.21 -12.30 7.21
N ASP A 63 10.65 -13.18 8.08
CA ASP A 63 9.96 -14.44 8.38
C ASP A 63 8.81 -14.17 9.36
N CYS A 64 7.59 -14.38 8.91
CA CYS A 64 6.38 -14.22 9.72
C CYS A 64 5.87 -15.55 10.28
N GLY A 65 6.60 -16.65 10.05
CA GLY A 65 6.28 -17.98 10.57
C GLY A 65 5.38 -18.80 9.66
N GLY A 66 4.92 -19.93 10.21
CA GLY A 66 4.19 -20.94 9.47
C GLY A 66 5.10 -22.00 8.86
N GLU A 67 4.53 -23.19 8.60
CA GLU A 67 5.20 -24.31 7.93
C GLU A 67 4.45 -24.62 6.64
N GLY A 68 5.15 -24.90 5.56
CA GLY A 68 4.54 -25.21 4.28
C GLY A 68 5.12 -24.42 3.11
N PRO A 69 4.42 -24.38 1.96
CA PRO A 69 4.89 -23.65 0.79
C PRO A 69 5.03 -22.14 1.08
N PRO A 70 6.01 -21.45 0.49
CA PRO A 70 6.21 -20.03 0.75
C PRO A 70 5.07 -19.19 0.20
N ALA A 71 4.64 -18.23 0.98
CA ALA A 71 3.73 -17.16 0.56
C ALA A 71 4.40 -15.79 0.80
N LEU A 72 4.75 -15.09 -0.27
CA LEU A 72 5.42 -13.80 -0.20
C LEU A 72 4.40 -12.67 -0.27
N LEU A 73 4.30 -11.92 0.82
CA LEU A 73 3.51 -10.69 0.89
C LEU A 73 4.31 -9.53 0.32
N VAL A 74 3.78 -8.89 -0.72
CA VAL A 74 4.42 -7.79 -1.46
C VAL A 74 3.67 -6.49 -1.17
N PRO A 75 4.21 -5.60 -0.32
CA PRO A 75 3.59 -4.32 0.01
C PRO A 75 3.75 -3.30 -1.12
N SER A 76 3.06 -2.17 -1.00
CA SER A 76 3.28 -1.00 -1.86
C SER A 76 4.69 -0.43 -1.66
N LEU A 77 5.20 0.31 -2.65
CA LEU A 77 6.47 1.06 -2.54
C LEU A 77 6.34 2.35 -1.69
N ILE A 78 5.13 2.77 -1.36
CA ILE A 78 4.87 4.11 -0.81
C ILE A 78 4.83 4.07 0.72
N ASN A 79 4.04 3.17 1.29
CA ASN A 79 3.88 3.06 2.74
C ASN A 79 4.65 1.86 3.30
N PRO A 80 5.02 1.89 4.58
CA PRO A 80 5.75 0.80 5.22
C PRO A 80 5.01 -0.55 5.14
N PRO A 81 5.74 -1.68 5.10
CA PRO A 81 5.15 -3.03 4.99
C PRO A 81 4.31 -3.43 6.20
N GLU A 82 4.46 -2.75 7.33
CA GLU A 82 3.82 -3.04 8.62
C GLU A 82 2.29 -3.09 8.55
N ILE A 83 1.67 -2.48 7.55
CA ILE A 83 0.22 -2.60 7.36
C ILE A 83 -0.22 -4.05 7.17
N LEU A 84 0.64 -4.90 6.65
CA LEU A 84 0.39 -6.33 6.44
C LEU A 84 0.73 -7.19 7.66
N ASP A 85 1.41 -6.59 8.67
CA ASP A 85 1.77 -7.22 9.96
C ASP A 85 1.78 -6.18 11.09
N LEU A 86 0.64 -5.52 11.31
CA LEU A 86 0.55 -4.31 12.13
C LEU A 86 0.75 -4.57 13.63
N ASP A 87 0.06 -5.57 14.15
CA ASP A 87 0.13 -6.02 15.55
C ASP A 87 -0.36 -7.47 15.68
N ALA A 88 -0.36 -8.03 16.89
CA ALA A 88 -0.76 -9.41 17.15
C ALA A 88 -2.25 -9.70 16.84
N GLU A 89 -3.10 -8.67 16.78
CA GLU A 89 -4.52 -8.81 16.46
C GLU A 89 -4.82 -8.57 14.98
N VAL A 90 -3.92 -7.84 14.32
CA VAL A 90 -4.07 -7.39 12.94
C VAL A 90 -2.81 -7.67 12.16
N SER A 91 -2.76 -8.88 11.61
CA SER A 91 -1.68 -9.34 10.76
C SER A 91 -2.24 -10.24 9.66
N LEU A 92 -2.10 -9.79 8.42
CA LEU A 92 -2.37 -10.65 7.26
C LEU A 92 -1.29 -11.74 7.17
N ALA A 93 -0.06 -11.42 7.54
CA ALA A 93 1.04 -12.38 7.53
C ALA A 93 0.78 -13.56 8.50
N ASP A 94 0.35 -13.28 9.75
CA ASP A 94 -0.02 -14.34 10.69
C ASP A 94 -1.22 -15.15 10.18
N ALA A 95 -2.19 -14.49 9.54
CA ALA A 95 -3.32 -15.19 8.96
C ALA A 95 -2.89 -16.15 7.85
N VAL A 96 -1.96 -15.75 6.97
CA VAL A 96 -1.41 -16.60 5.91
C VAL A 96 -0.60 -17.76 6.51
N ALA A 97 0.18 -17.51 7.56
CA ALA A 97 0.86 -18.58 8.30
C ALA A 97 -0.12 -19.59 8.88
N ALA A 98 -1.23 -19.13 9.46
CA ALA A 98 -2.28 -19.99 10.00
C ALA A 98 -3.05 -20.77 8.91
N MET A 99 -2.98 -20.34 7.64
CA MET A 99 -3.53 -21.08 6.49
C MET A 99 -2.62 -22.22 5.99
N GLY A 100 -1.49 -22.47 6.65
CA GLY A 100 -0.56 -23.56 6.31
C GLY A 100 0.53 -23.18 5.33
N HIS A 101 0.87 -21.90 5.22
CA HIS A 101 1.97 -21.40 4.41
C HIS A 101 3.12 -20.87 5.27
N HIS A 102 4.34 -20.91 4.75
CA HIS A 102 5.45 -20.13 5.29
C HIS A 102 5.29 -18.68 4.84
N ALA A 103 4.76 -17.85 5.73
CA ALA A 103 4.46 -16.45 5.45
C ALA A 103 5.72 -15.58 5.50
N LEU A 104 6.01 -14.90 4.42
CA LEU A 104 7.16 -14.04 4.23
C LEU A 104 6.69 -12.62 3.88
N LEU A 105 7.26 -11.60 4.53
CA LEU A 105 6.91 -10.22 4.28
C LEU A 105 8.11 -9.48 3.67
N LEU A 106 7.93 -8.97 2.47
CA LEU A 106 8.91 -8.12 1.82
C LEU A 106 8.90 -6.72 2.45
N ASP A 107 10.08 -6.22 2.77
CA ASP A 107 10.33 -4.83 3.09
C ASP A 107 11.27 -4.26 2.02
N TRP A 108 10.83 -3.21 1.33
CA TRP A 108 11.60 -2.60 0.25
C TRP A 108 12.85 -1.84 0.74
N GLY A 109 12.97 -1.59 2.04
CA GLY A 109 14.05 -0.81 2.63
C GLY A 109 13.98 0.67 2.26
N MET A 110 15.08 1.37 2.49
CA MET A 110 15.16 2.81 2.27
C MET A 110 15.12 3.18 0.77
N ALA A 111 14.39 4.23 0.44
CA ALA A 111 14.31 4.73 -0.93
C ALA A 111 15.67 5.14 -1.52
N SER A 112 16.63 5.56 -0.65
CA SER A 112 18.00 5.90 -1.06
C SER A 112 18.75 4.74 -1.70
N ASP A 113 18.53 3.52 -1.20
CA ASP A 113 19.25 2.30 -1.64
C ASP A 113 18.76 1.80 -3.01
N ARG A 114 17.56 2.26 -3.41
CA ARG A 114 16.87 1.90 -4.66
C ARG A 114 16.52 3.12 -5.53
N SER A 115 17.22 4.23 -5.34
CA SER A 115 16.91 5.53 -5.97
C SER A 115 16.95 5.54 -7.49
N GLU A 116 17.64 4.58 -8.12
CA GLU A 116 17.74 4.44 -9.57
C GLU A 116 16.67 3.51 -10.18
N LEU A 117 15.91 2.81 -9.33
CA LEU A 117 14.95 1.83 -9.81
C LEU A 117 13.60 2.49 -10.13
N ASP A 118 13.08 2.21 -11.31
CA ASP A 118 11.68 2.37 -11.66
C ASP A 118 10.87 1.17 -11.10
N ILE A 119 9.57 1.09 -11.38
CA ILE A 119 8.73 -0.03 -10.89
C ILE A 119 9.20 -1.34 -11.50
N GLY A 120 9.52 -1.33 -12.81
CA GLY A 120 10.08 -2.47 -13.50
C GLY A 120 11.41 -2.92 -12.89
N GLY A 121 12.29 -1.99 -12.54
CA GLY A 121 13.57 -2.25 -11.88
C GLY A 121 13.38 -2.86 -10.49
N HIS A 122 12.42 -2.38 -9.68
CA HIS A 122 12.11 -3.03 -8.40
C HIS A 122 11.66 -4.49 -8.59
N VAL A 123 10.93 -4.77 -9.67
CA VAL A 123 10.53 -6.15 -9.99
C VAL A 123 11.73 -6.99 -10.39
N THR A 124 12.59 -6.52 -11.29
CA THR A 124 13.69 -7.32 -11.86
C THR A 124 14.90 -7.45 -10.95
N GLU A 125 15.23 -6.40 -10.21
CA GLU A 125 16.47 -6.36 -9.43
C GLU A 125 16.27 -6.75 -7.96
N LEU A 126 15.02 -6.69 -7.46
CA LEU A 126 14.70 -7.05 -6.08
C LEU A 126 13.72 -8.23 -6.00
N LEU A 127 12.49 -8.08 -6.51
CA LEU A 127 11.42 -9.05 -6.28
C LEU A 127 11.70 -10.40 -6.96
N VAL A 128 12.11 -10.39 -8.23
CA VAL A 128 12.41 -11.60 -8.99
C VAL A 128 13.60 -12.40 -8.39
N PRO A 129 14.74 -11.78 -8.04
CA PRO A 129 15.82 -12.48 -7.35
C PRO A 129 15.39 -13.08 -6.00
N ILE A 130 14.64 -12.30 -5.18
CA ILE A 130 14.11 -12.80 -3.90
C ILE A 130 13.23 -14.04 -4.11
N ILE A 131 12.30 -14.00 -5.10
CA ILE A 131 11.45 -15.15 -5.40
C ILE A 131 12.28 -16.39 -5.79
N ARG A 132 13.33 -16.19 -6.57
CA ARG A 132 14.23 -17.30 -6.98
C ARG A 132 14.98 -17.92 -5.81
N GLU A 133 15.37 -17.12 -4.82
CA GLU A 133 16.06 -17.58 -3.61
C GLU A 133 15.17 -18.44 -2.70
N LEU A 134 13.83 -18.35 -2.83
CA LEU A 134 12.92 -19.21 -2.07
C LEU A 134 12.99 -20.70 -2.46
N GLY A 135 13.61 -21.02 -3.59
CA GLY A 135 13.87 -22.39 -4.04
C GLY A 135 12.65 -23.17 -4.56
N GLN A 136 11.45 -22.61 -4.40
CA GLN A 136 10.20 -23.16 -4.94
C GLN A 136 9.24 -22.02 -5.30
N PRO A 137 8.30 -22.23 -6.26
CA PRO A 137 7.33 -21.22 -6.64
C PRO A 137 6.46 -20.77 -5.46
N PRO A 138 6.46 -19.51 -5.05
CA PRO A 138 5.64 -19.03 -3.95
C PRO A 138 4.22 -18.68 -4.40
N VAL A 139 3.30 -18.62 -3.44
CA VAL A 139 2.12 -17.78 -3.56
C VAL A 139 2.58 -16.31 -3.45
N LEU A 140 2.16 -15.46 -4.40
CA LEU A 140 2.42 -14.01 -4.34
C LEU A 140 1.15 -13.29 -3.86
N ILE A 141 1.24 -12.57 -2.75
CA ILE A 141 0.11 -11.81 -2.19
C ILE A 141 0.49 -10.33 -2.21
N GLY A 142 0.00 -9.59 -3.20
CA GLY A 142 0.37 -8.20 -3.40
C GLY A 142 -0.72 -7.22 -2.95
N TYR A 143 -0.35 -6.21 -2.16
CA TYR A 143 -1.24 -5.15 -1.70
C TYR A 143 -0.96 -3.83 -2.41
N CYS A 144 -2.02 -3.17 -2.89
CA CYS A 144 -1.96 -1.89 -3.60
C CYS A 144 -1.01 -2.01 -4.83
N LEU A 145 -0.06 -1.10 -5.02
CA LEU A 145 0.94 -1.19 -6.09
C LEU A 145 1.75 -2.49 -6.02
N GLY A 146 1.94 -3.07 -4.82
CA GLY A 146 2.57 -4.38 -4.66
C GLY A 146 1.83 -5.50 -5.38
N GLY A 147 0.51 -5.41 -5.55
CA GLY A 147 -0.27 -6.35 -6.35
C GLY A 147 0.02 -6.23 -7.85
N THR A 148 0.17 -5.01 -8.37
CA THR A 148 0.61 -4.76 -9.75
C THR A 148 2.01 -5.35 -9.98
N MET A 149 2.92 -5.18 -9.00
CA MET A 149 4.27 -5.71 -9.06
C MET A 149 4.32 -7.24 -8.92
N ALA A 150 3.43 -7.83 -8.11
CA ALA A 150 3.29 -9.28 -8.00
C ALA A 150 2.84 -9.92 -9.32
N ILE A 151 1.88 -9.30 -10.03
CA ILE A 151 1.51 -9.72 -11.39
C ILE A 151 2.73 -9.61 -12.33
N ALA A 152 3.46 -8.51 -12.26
CA ALA A 152 4.64 -8.33 -13.10
C ALA A 152 5.72 -9.39 -12.81
N ALA A 153 6.00 -9.70 -11.56
CA ALA A 153 6.94 -10.75 -11.17
C ALA A 153 6.51 -12.12 -11.70
N ALA A 154 5.21 -12.46 -11.60
CA ALA A 154 4.64 -13.72 -12.08
C ALA A 154 4.73 -13.89 -13.62
N ASN A 155 4.96 -12.80 -14.39
CA ASN A 155 5.30 -12.88 -15.81
C ASN A 155 6.77 -13.26 -16.06
N LEU A 156 7.64 -13.10 -15.07
CA LEU A 156 9.09 -13.23 -15.20
C LEU A 156 9.66 -14.45 -14.48
N VAL A 157 8.96 -14.96 -13.48
CA VAL A 157 9.33 -16.15 -12.71
C VAL A 157 8.11 -17.00 -12.43
N GLN A 158 8.33 -18.26 -12.05
CA GLN A 158 7.24 -19.15 -11.64
C GLN A 158 6.66 -18.73 -10.30
N ALA A 159 5.33 -18.73 -10.24
CA ALA A 159 4.56 -18.58 -9.02
C ALA A 159 3.57 -19.75 -8.92
N GLU A 160 3.14 -20.11 -7.72
CA GLU A 160 2.06 -21.07 -7.54
C GLU A 160 0.71 -20.44 -7.85
N ARG A 161 0.45 -19.29 -7.24
CA ARG A 161 -0.78 -18.49 -7.36
C ARG A 161 -0.47 -17.02 -7.16
N VAL A 162 -1.36 -16.15 -7.60
CA VAL A 162 -1.28 -14.71 -7.34
C VAL A 162 -2.56 -14.24 -6.69
N VAL A 163 -2.44 -13.51 -5.58
CA VAL A 163 -3.52 -12.78 -4.93
C VAL A 163 -3.20 -11.29 -4.99
N THR A 164 -4.11 -10.52 -5.53
CA THR A 164 -4.01 -9.05 -5.50
C THR A 164 -5.04 -8.47 -4.55
N ILE A 165 -4.64 -7.57 -3.68
CA ILE A 165 -5.50 -6.91 -2.71
C ILE A 165 -5.48 -5.41 -3.01
N ALA A 166 -6.61 -4.87 -3.44
CA ALA A 166 -6.77 -3.47 -3.84
C ALA A 166 -5.65 -3.00 -4.80
N ALA A 167 -5.34 -3.80 -5.83
CA ALA A 167 -4.26 -3.54 -6.77
C ALA A 167 -4.76 -2.81 -8.03
N PRO A 168 -4.11 -1.70 -8.43
CA PRO A 168 -4.44 -1.01 -9.66
C PRO A 168 -3.84 -1.73 -10.86
N TRP A 169 -4.67 -2.01 -11.87
CA TRP A 169 -4.24 -2.51 -13.17
C TRP A 169 -4.83 -1.70 -14.32
N ARG A 170 -6.12 -1.35 -14.18
CA ARG A 170 -6.87 -0.61 -15.19
C ARG A 170 -6.95 0.87 -14.81
N PHE A 171 -5.92 1.60 -15.15
CA PHE A 171 -5.74 2.99 -14.80
C PHE A 171 -6.72 3.95 -15.52
N SER A 172 -7.32 3.53 -16.65
CA SER A 172 -8.37 4.31 -17.34
C SER A 172 -9.64 4.45 -16.51
N THR A 173 -9.88 3.54 -15.56
CA THR A 173 -11.09 3.53 -14.73
C THR A 173 -11.11 4.61 -13.65
N TYR A 174 -9.96 5.21 -13.36
CA TYR A 174 -9.89 6.37 -12.48
C TYR A 174 -10.60 7.58 -13.11
N PRO A 175 -11.33 8.39 -12.33
CA PRO A 175 -11.95 9.59 -12.85
C PRO A 175 -10.97 10.47 -13.62
N ARG A 176 -11.37 10.98 -14.77
CA ARG A 176 -10.50 11.83 -15.61
C ARG A 176 -9.92 13.00 -14.81
N ARG A 177 -10.74 13.62 -13.95
CA ARG A 177 -10.29 14.72 -13.08
C ARG A 177 -9.15 14.30 -12.16
N SER A 178 -9.24 13.12 -11.53
CA SER A 178 -8.19 12.62 -10.63
C SER A 178 -6.88 12.36 -11.38
N ARG A 179 -6.96 11.76 -12.57
CA ARG A 179 -5.77 11.53 -13.42
C ARG A 179 -5.13 12.84 -13.87
N GLU A 180 -5.94 13.83 -14.22
CA GLU A 180 -5.47 15.15 -14.61
C GLU A 180 -4.82 15.88 -13.44
N SER A 181 -5.42 15.85 -12.24
CA SER A 181 -4.84 16.43 -11.02
C SER A 181 -3.51 15.79 -10.67
N LEU A 182 -3.40 14.44 -10.78
CA LEU A 182 -2.14 13.73 -10.55
C LEU A 182 -1.05 14.15 -11.56
N ARG A 183 -1.44 14.29 -12.83
CA ARG A 183 -0.52 14.76 -13.88
C ARG A 183 -0.01 16.19 -13.62
N GLN A 184 -0.90 17.09 -13.21
CA GLN A 184 -0.53 18.48 -12.89
C GLN A 184 0.38 18.55 -11.66
N LEU A 185 0.07 17.78 -10.61
CA LEU A 185 0.90 17.66 -9.43
C LEU A 185 2.31 17.16 -9.80
N TRP A 186 2.40 16.12 -10.64
CA TRP A 186 3.67 15.60 -11.12
C TRP A 186 4.45 16.65 -11.93
N GLN A 187 3.82 17.35 -12.85
CA GLN A 187 4.47 18.41 -13.63
C GLN A 187 5.08 19.49 -12.75
N GLY A 188 4.39 19.86 -11.66
CA GLY A 188 4.91 20.83 -10.69
C GLY A 188 6.04 20.28 -9.82
N ALA A 189 5.97 19.02 -9.44
CA ALA A 189 6.95 18.38 -8.54
C ALA A 189 8.18 17.81 -9.29
N LYS A 190 8.06 17.46 -10.56
CA LYS A 190 9.08 16.77 -11.37
C LYS A 190 10.47 17.42 -11.31
N PRO A 191 10.64 18.75 -11.49
CA PRO A 191 11.97 19.36 -11.45
C PRO A 191 12.67 19.21 -10.09
N ALA A 192 11.90 19.24 -9.00
CA ALA A 192 12.43 19.01 -7.66
C ALA A 192 12.70 17.51 -7.42
N ALA A 193 11.80 16.63 -7.85
CA ALA A 193 11.96 15.19 -7.72
C ALA A 193 13.20 14.67 -8.46
N GLU A 194 13.49 15.21 -9.65
CA GLU A 194 14.69 14.87 -10.42
C GLU A 194 15.98 15.26 -9.69
N ARG A 195 16.00 16.44 -9.05
CA ARG A 195 17.15 16.89 -8.24
C ARG A 195 17.32 16.10 -6.95
N LEU A 196 16.21 15.76 -6.31
CA LEU A 196 16.20 14.96 -5.07
C LEU A 196 16.38 13.47 -5.34
N ARG A 197 16.25 13.02 -6.60
CA ARG A 197 16.20 11.63 -7.04
C ARG A 197 15.02 10.85 -6.43
N ALA A 198 14.06 11.57 -5.88
CA ALA A 198 12.87 10.99 -5.23
C ALA A 198 11.71 11.99 -5.26
N LEU A 199 10.50 11.47 -5.36
CA LEU A 199 9.27 12.21 -5.10
C LEU A 199 8.99 12.18 -3.59
N PRO A 200 9.00 13.32 -2.89
CA PRO A 200 8.79 13.36 -1.44
C PRO A 200 7.45 12.76 -1.02
N MET A 201 7.44 12.09 0.12
CA MET A 201 6.23 11.48 0.69
C MET A 201 5.11 12.52 0.91
N GLU A 202 5.47 13.77 1.25
CA GLU A 202 4.54 14.87 1.44
C GLU A 202 3.73 15.19 0.17
N VAL A 203 4.34 15.02 -1.01
CA VAL A 203 3.66 15.22 -2.30
C VAL A 203 2.67 14.09 -2.56
N LEU A 204 3.08 12.84 -2.28
CA LEU A 204 2.20 11.66 -2.38
C LEU A 204 1.02 11.77 -1.41
N GLN A 205 1.29 12.15 -0.17
CA GLN A 205 0.27 12.33 0.85
C GLN A 205 -0.73 13.43 0.47
N ALA A 206 -0.25 14.54 -0.10
CA ALA A 206 -1.13 15.59 -0.62
C ALA A 206 -2.07 15.06 -1.72
N ALA A 207 -1.56 14.20 -2.61
CA ALA A 207 -2.39 13.55 -3.61
C ALA A 207 -3.46 12.66 -2.97
N PHE A 208 -3.12 11.85 -1.96
CA PHE A 208 -4.10 11.02 -1.25
C PHE A 208 -5.15 11.85 -0.52
N TRP A 209 -4.76 12.90 0.18
CA TRP A 209 -5.73 13.77 0.89
C TRP A 209 -6.65 14.52 -0.06
N SER A 210 -6.20 14.81 -1.29
CA SER A 210 -7.04 15.45 -2.30
C SER A 210 -8.21 14.58 -2.78
N LEU A 211 -8.15 13.26 -2.55
CA LEU A 211 -9.23 12.33 -2.91
C LEU A 211 -10.45 12.49 -1.99
N ASP A 212 -10.24 12.82 -0.71
CA ASP A 212 -11.30 13.06 0.26
C ASP A 212 -10.82 14.01 1.38
N PRO A 213 -10.72 15.32 1.10
CA PRO A 213 -10.21 16.30 2.05
C PRO A 213 -11.04 16.39 3.35
N GLN A 214 -12.38 16.31 3.21
CA GLN A 214 -13.30 16.39 4.35
C GLN A 214 -13.11 15.20 5.30
N ARG A 215 -12.95 14.00 4.77
CA ARG A 215 -12.68 12.80 5.58
C ARG A 215 -11.35 12.89 6.31
N THR A 216 -10.34 13.52 5.69
CA THR A 216 -9.03 13.75 6.34
C THR A 216 -9.17 14.60 7.61
N VAL A 217 -10.05 15.60 7.61
CA VAL A 217 -10.35 16.42 8.79
C VAL A 217 -11.26 15.67 9.77
N ALA A 218 -12.34 15.06 9.28
CA ALA A 218 -13.36 14.41 10.10
C ALA A 218 -12.83 13.23 10.93
N LYS A 219 -11.81 12.49 10.44
CA LYS A 219 -11.20 11.41 11.23
C LYS A 219 -10.51 11.91 12.49
N PHE A 220 -9.87 13.09 12.47
CA PHE A 220 -9.29 13.71 13.65
C PHE A 220 -10.35 14.25 14.58
N ALA A 221 -11.43 14.84 14.06
CA ALA A 221 -12.57 15.26 14.86
C ALA A 221 -13.20 14.08 15.61
N THR A 222 -13.42 12.97 14.93
CA THR A 222 -13.90 11.73 15.57
C THR A 222 -12.93 11.21 16.65
N PHE A 223 -11.64 11.35 16.43
CA PHE A 223 -10.63 10.93 17.40
C PHE A 223 -10.61 11.80 18.65
N ALA A 224 -10.99 13.08 18.56
CA ALA A 224 -11.07 13.97 19.71
C ALA A 224 -11.88 13.36 20.86
N ASP A 225 -13.04 12.78 20.54
CA ASP A 225 -13.99 12.24 21.52
C ASP A 225 -13.81 10.73 21.77
N THR A 226 -12.83 10.08 21.12
CA THR A 226 -12.52 8.68 21.37
C THR A 226 -11.81 8.54 22.73
N ASP A 227 -12.21 7.60 23.58
CA ASP A 227 -11.50 7.31 24.82
C ASP A 227 -10.03 6.98 24.55
N ALA A 228 -9.10 7.69 25.24
CA ALA A 228 -7.66 7.59 25.00
C ALA A 228 -7.10 6.18 25.26
N ASP A 229 -7.66 5.47 26.25
CA ASP A 229 -7.21 4.12 26.65
C ASP A 229 -7.87 3.00 25.83
N SER A 230 -8.78 3.35 24.92
CA SER A 230 -9.48 2.38 24.10
C SER A 230 -8.57 1.74 23.02
N ALA A 231 -8.89 0.51 22.64
CA ALA A 231 -8.26 -0.13 21.48
C ALA A 231 -8.46 0.68 20.18
N LYS A 232 -9.60 1.39 20.08
CA LYS A 232 -9.89 2.27 18.93
C LYS A 232 -8.92 3.45 18.87
N ALA A 233 -8.59 4.06 20.00
CA ALA A 233 -7.63 5.16 20.07
C ALA A 233 -6.22 4.69 19.72
N ARG A 234 -5.77 3.58 20.30
CA ARG A 234 -4.45 3.00 19.97
C ARG A 234 -4.35 2.67 18.49
N ARG A 235 -5.38 2.05 17.91
CA ARG A 235 -5.43 1.72 16.48
C ARG A 235 -5.37 2.97 15.60
N PHE A 236 -6.09 4.04 15.94
CA PHE A 236 -6.02 5.30 15.23
C PHE A 236 -4.60 5.86 15.21
N VAL A 237 -3.94 5.89 16.37
CA VAL A 237 -2.55 6.39 16.50
C VAL A 237 -1.59 5.56 15.66
N THR A 238 -1.65 4.24 15.75
CA THR A 238 -0.80 3.33 14.96
C THR A 238 -0.98 3.53 13.46
N LEU A 239 -2.21 3.68 12.99
CA LEU A 239 -2.50 3.88 11.57
C LEU A 239 -2.07 5.25 11.06
N GLU A 240 -2.24 6.31 11.86
CA GLU A 240 -1.77 7.63 11.47
C GLU A 240 -0.23 7.70 11.46
N ASP A 241 0.43 7.07 12.43
CA ASP A 241 1.89 6.96 12.43
C ASP A 241 2.37 6.20 11.19
N TRP A 242 1.80 5.03 10.90
CA TRP A 242 2.11 4.28 9.67
C TRP A 242 1.89 5.10 8.40
N ALA A 243 0.75 5.80 8.28
CA ALA A 243 0.45 6.61 7.11
C ALA A 243 1.43 7.80 6.93
N ASN A 244 2.05 8.26 8.00
CA ASN A 244 2.99 9.37 8.00
C ASN A 244 4.48 8.92 7.90
N GLU A 245 4.78 7.62 8.01
CA GLU A 245 6.13 7.04 7.98
C GLU A 245 6.53 6.50 6.59
N GLY A 246 5.75 6.80 5.54
CA GLY A 246 6.08 6.36 4.19
C GLY A 246 7.42 6.89 3.69
N GLU A 247 8.09 6.08 2.88
CA GLU A 247 9.32 6.45 2.19
C GLU A 247 9.03 7.36 0.97
N PRO A 248 9.95 8.24 0.58
CA PRO A 248 9.89 8.90 -0.71
C PRO A 248 9.84 7.85 -1.84
N LEU A 249 9.13 8.14 -2.91
CA LEU A 249 9.14 7.25 -4.07
C LEU A 249 10.34 7.60 -4.97
N PRO A 250 11.25 6.67 -5.31
CA PRO A 250 12.33 6.91 -6.26
C PRO A 250 11.83 7.62 -7.52
N CYS A 251 12.58 8.62 -8.00
CA CYS A 251 12.13 9.45 -9.11
C CYS A 251 11.80 8.64 -10.38
N PRO A 252 12.59 7.61 -10.79
CA PRO A 252 12.22 6.73 -11.89
C PRO A 252 10.90 5.99 -11.65
N ALA A 253 10.66 5.49 -10.44
CA ALA A 253 9.41 4.79 -10.09
C ALA A 253 8.21 5.76 -10.08
N ALA A 254 8.38 6.99 -9.60
CA ALA A 254 7.34 8.01 -9.65
C ALA A 254 6.99 8.40 -11.09
N ARG A 255 8.00 8.50 -11.96
CA ARG A 255 7.80 8.76 -13.39
C ARG A 255 7.01 7.65 -14.05
N GLU A 256 7.45 6.39 -13.92
CA GLU A 256 6.77 5.24 -14.49
C GLU A 256 5.33 5.14 -13.99
N LEU A 257 5.10 5.27 -12.66
CA LEU A 257 3.76 5.26 -12.09
C LEU A 257 2.85 6.30 -12.74
N ILE A 258 3.32 7.55 -12.83
CA ILE A 258 2.45 8.67 -13.22
C ILE A 258 2.36 8.84 -14.72
N GLU A 259 3.49 8.73 -15.44
CA GLU A 259 3.51 8.95 -16.89
C GLU A 259 3.08 7.71 -17.67
N ASP A 260 3.53 6.52 -17.28
CA ASP A 260 3.31 5.28 -18.03
C ASP A 260 2.08 4.52 -17.56
N LEU A 261 1.94 4.27 -16.25
CA LEU A 261 0.82 3.51 -15.74
C LEU A 261 -0.46 4.37 -15.73
N PHE A 262 -0.47 5.53 -15.08
CA PHE A 262 -1.63 6.42 -15.06
C PHE A 262 -1.84 7.18 -16.37
N GLY A 263 -0.78 7.72 -16.96
CA GLY A 263 -0.85 8.56 -18.15
C GLY A 263 -1.14 7.78 -19.41
N GLN A 264 -0.32 6.79 -19.72
CA GLN A 264 -0.40 5.98 -20.94
C GLN A 264 -1.22 4.70 -20.76
N GLN A 265 -1.60 4.35 -19.51
CA GLN A 265 -2.40 3.17 -19.17
C GLN A 265 -1.78 1.89 -19.74
N MET A 266 -0.46 1.78 -19.63
CA MET A 266 0.30 0.72 -20.28
C MET A 266 -0.13 -0.70 -19.85
N PRO A 267 -0.40 -1.00 -18.54
CA PRO A 267 -0.73 -2.36 -18.13
C PRO A 267 -2.00 -2.90 -18.77
N GLU A 268 -3.08 -2.12 -18.77
CA GLU A 268 -4.38 -2.56 -19.29
C GLU A 268 -4.44 -2.67 -20.82
N ASN A 269 -3.43 -2.11 -21.52
CA ASN A 269 -3.33 -2.10 -22.98
C ASN A 269 -2.21 -3.04 -23.48
N ASP A 270 -1.67 -3.91 -22.62
CA ASP A 270 -0.57 -4.83 -22.91
C ASP A 270 0.67 -4.14 -23.51
N ARG A 271 0.95 -2.92 -23.03
CA ARG A 271 2.09 -2.10 -23.48
C ARG A 271 3.15 -1.91 -22.41
N TRP A 272 2.86 -2.34 -21.19
CA TRP A 272 3.85 -2.29 -20.13
C TRP A 272 4.90 -3.36 -20.36
N LYS A 273 6.14 -2.95 -20.45
CA LYS A 273 7.28 -3.84 -20.68
C LYS A 273 8.28 -3.74 -19.55
N ILE A 274 8.81 -4.88 -19.16
CA ILE A 274 9.96 -4.99 -18.28
C ILE A 274 11.04 -5.75 -19.04
N GLY A 275 12.12 -5.06 -19.43
CA GLY A 275 13.04 -5.53 -20.45
C GLY A 275 12.28 -5.76 -21.78
N GLU A 276 12.47 -6.93 -22.37
CA GLU A 276 11.77 -7.31 -23.62
C GLU A 276 10.39 -7.94 -23.38
N LYS A 277 10.05 -8.26 -22.13
CA LYS A 277 8.81 -8.97 -21.78
C LYS A 277 7.65 -7.99 -21.67
N VAL A 278 6.58 -8.22 -22.43
CA VAL A 278 5.29 -7.57 -22.22
C VAL A 278 4.65 -8.15 -20.96
N ILE A 279 4.22 -7.30 -20.05
CA ILE A 279 3.61 -7.68 -18.79
C ILE A 279 2.08 -7.63 -18.96
N THR A 280 1.44 -8.75 -18.67
CA THR A 280 -0.02 -8.91 -18.79
C THR A 280 -0.60 -9.47 -17.50
N ALA A 281 -1.91 -9.28 -17.29
CA ALA A 281 -2.62 -9.94 -16.21
C ALA A 281 -3.03 -11.39 -16.57
N GLU A 282 -2.86 -11.79 -17.82
CA GLU A 282 -3.08 -13.17 -18.27
C GLU A 282 -1.87 -14.02 -17.87
N LEU A 283 -1.98 -14.61 -16.69
CA LEU A 283 -0.95 -15.45 -16.09
C LEU A 283 -1.22 -16.92 -16.40
N GLY A 284 -0.16 -17.72 -16.47
CA GLY A 284 -0.27 -19.18 -16.50
C GLY A 284 -0.64 -19.82 -15.14
N TYR A 285 -1.05 -19.00 -14.17
CA TYR A 285 -1.34 -19.37 -12.78
C TYR A 285 -2.70 -18.84 -12.34
N PRO A 286 -3.35 -19.47 -11.32
CA PRO A 286 -4.56 -18.91 -10.74
C PRO A 286 -4.34 -17.48 -10.19
N LEU A 287 -5.28 -16.59 -10.47
CA LEU A 287 -5.27 -15.19 -10.02
C LEU A 287 -6.56 -14.85 -9.30
N LEU A 288 -6.44 -14.38 -8.05
CA LEU A 288 -7.54 -13.80 -7.27
C LEU A 288 -7.34 -12.30 -7.12
N ASN A 289 -8.34 -11.52 -7.49
CA ASN A 289 -8.36 -10.07 -7.26
C ASN A 289 -9.36 -9.75 -6.15
N ILE A 290 -8.91 -9.15 -5.06
CA ILE A 290 -9.76 -8.71 -3.95
C ILE A 290 -9.82 -7.19 -3.98
N ALA A 291 -11.00 -6.63 -4.25
CA ALA A 291 -11.23 -5.20 -4.33
C ALA A 291 -12.09 -4.70 -3.16
N ALA A 292 -11.90 -3.47 -2.73
CA ALA A 292 -12.72 -2.85 -1.69
C ALA A 292 -13.82 -1.98 -2.33
N GLU A 293 -15.08 -2.16 -1.91
CA GLU A 293 -16.24 -1.46 -2.50
C GLU A 293 -16.20 0.06 -2.28
N HIS A 294 -15.65 0.48 -1.13
CA HIS A 294 -15.60 1.88 -0.72
C HIS A 294 -14.18 2.46 -0.83
N ASP A 295 -13.35 1.86 -1.67
CA ASP A 295 -11.98 2.31 -1.91
C ASP A 295 -12.00 3.62 -2.70
N ARG A 296 -11.43 4.66 -2.10
CA ARG A 296 -11.25 5.98 -2.72
C ARG A 296 -9.90 6.12 -3.41
N ILE A 297 -8.95 5.24 -3.09
CA ILE A 297 -7.60 5.25 -3.63
C ILE A 297 -7.57 4.38 -4.90
N ILE A 298 -8.05 3.14 -4.82
CA ILE A 298 -8.08 2.20 -5.93
C ILE A 298 -9.54 1.84 -6.24
N PRO A 299 -10.15 2.42 -7.28
CA PRO A 299 -11.51 2.04 -7.66
C PRO A 299 -11.63 0.53 -7.90
N THR A 300 -12.72 -0.09 -7.46
CA THR A 300 -12.98 -1.52 -7.68
C THR A 300 -12.80 -1.92 -9.16
N ALA A 301 -13.22 -1.04 -10.07
CA ALA A 301 -13.05 -1.23 -11.51
C ALA A 301 -11.58 -1.21 -11.98
N ALA A 302 -10.64 -0.79 -11.14
CA ALA A 302 -9.20 -0.78 -11.48
C ALA A 302 -8.54 -2.14 -11.36
N ALA A 303 -9.18 -3.12 -10.74
CA ALA A 303 -8.68 -4.50 -10.70
C ALA A 303 -8.51 -5.09 -12.11
N PRO A 304 -7.61 -6.07 -12.31
CA PRO A 304 -7.53 -6.84 -13.55
C PRO A 304 -8.88 -7.47 -13.91
N ARG A 305 -9.15 -7.64 -15.20
CA ARG A 305 -10.37 -8.35 -15.66
C ARG A 305 -10.21 -9.87 -15.72
N ILE A 306 -8.99 -10.33 -15.57
CA ILE A 306 -8.61 -11.75 -15.65
C ILE A 306 -8.48 -12.29 -14.22
N GLY A 307 -8.79 -13.55 -14.05
CA GLY A 307 -8.86 -14.20 -12.74
C GLY A 307 -10.22 -14.02 -12.05
N GLU A 308 -10.34 -14.60 -10.87
CA GLU A 308 -11.49 -14.40 -10.00
C GLU A 308 -11.43 -12.99 -9.39
N THR A 309 -12.54 -12.29 -9.35
CA THR A 309 -12.63 -10.99 -8.67
C THR A 309 -13.71 -11.05 -7.60
N VAL A 310 -13.35 -10.74 -6.37
CA VAL A 310 -14.27 -10.63 -5.23
C VAL A 310 -14.20 -9.22 -4.63
N THR A 311 -15.31 -8.77 -4.07
CA THR A 311 -15.37 -7.47 -3.39
C THR A 311 -15.57 -7.63 -1.89
N VAL A 312 -15.02 -6.69 -1.14
CA VAL A 312 -15.16 -6.58 0.31
C VAL A 312 -15.74 -5.21 0.64
N ALA A 313 -16.80 -5.17 1.43
CA ALA A 313 -17.49 -3.93 1.84
C ALA A 313 -16.62 -3.13 2.83
N ALA A 314 -15.54 -2.53 2.34
CA ALA A 314 -14.56 -1.76 3.10
C ALA A 314 -13.90 -0.68 2.24
N GLY A 315 -13.12 0.22 2.86
CA GLY A 315 -12.17 1.09 2.17
C GLY A 315 -10.79 0.45 2.06
N HIS A 316 -9.87 1.13 1.36
CA HIS A 316 -8.52 0.65 1.04
C HIS A 316 -7.76 0.02 2.22
N VAL A 317 -7.54 0.80 3.26
CA VAL A 317 -6.84 0.36 4.49
C VAL A 317 -7.78 -0.48 5.36
N GLY A 318 -9.08 -0.13 5.39
CA GLY A 318 -10.08 -0.78 6.23
C GLY A 318 -10.30 -2.26 5.94
N MET A 319 -10.01 -2.72 4.72
CA MET A 319 -10.09 -4.13 4.39
C MET A 319 -8.96 -4.97 5.04
N ILE A 320 -7.80 -4.36 5.29
CA ILE A 320 -6.66 -5.01 5.95
C ILE A 320 -6.82 -4.96 7.47
N VAL A 321 -7.13 -3.78 8.03
CA VAL A 321 -7.04 -3.55 9.48
C VAL A 321 -8.39 -3.42 10.19
N GLY A 322 -9.47 -3.26 9.43
CA GLY A 322 -10.82 -3.05 9.96
C GLY A 322 -11.57 -4.36 10.25
N SER A 323 -12.87 -4.23 10.54
CA SER A 323 -13.77 -5.37 10.78
C SER A 323 -13.91 -6.29 9.56
N ALA A 324 -13.70 -5.76 8.37
CA ALA A 324 -13.79 -6.52 7.12
C ALA A 324 -12.59 -7.47 6.89
N ARG A 325 -11.51 -7.39 7.70
CA ARG A 325 -10.32 -8.25 7.55
C ARG A 325 -10.63 -9.74 7.61
N ASN A 326 -11.60 -10.14 8.43
CA ASN A 326 -11.96 -11.55 8.54
C ASN A 326 -12.54 -12.09 7.21
N LEU A 327 -13.31 -11.27 6.49
CA LEU A 327 -13.82 -11.64 5.17
C LEU A 327 -12.68 -11.71 4.15
N LEU A 328 -11.73 -10.75 4.19
CA LEU A 328 -10.51 -10.81 3.38
C LEU A 328 -9.76 -12.13 3.63
N HIS A 329 -9.48 -12.46 4.91
CA HIS A 329 -8.79 -13.71 5.27
C HIS A 329 -9.54 -14.94 4.76
N THR A 330 -10.87 -15.01 4.92
CA THR A 330 -11.68 -16.11 4.40
C THR A 330 -11.57 -16.25 2.88
N ARG A 331 -11.53 -15.14 2.13
CA ARG A 331 -11.37 -15.18 0.67
C ARG A 331 -9.99 -15.66 0.25
N VAL A 332 -8.95 -15.18 0.91
CA VAL A 332 -7.58 -15.67 0.69
C VAL A 332 -7.49 -17.16 1.01
N GLN A 333 -7.96 -17.58 2.18
CA GLN A 333 -7.95 -18.99 2.61
C GLN A 333 -8.67 -19.90 1.61
N GLY A 334 -9.87 -19.51 1.19
CA GLY A 334 -10.65 -20.29 0.22
C GLY A 334 -9.94 -20.46 -1.12
N PHE A 335 -9.21 -19.43 -1.56
CA PHE A 335 -8.42 -19.48 -2.81
C PHE A 335 -7.14 -20.31 -2.66
N LEU A 336 -6.45 -20.19 -1.52
CA LEU A 336 -5.22 -20.96 -1.26
C LEU A 336 -5.50 -22.45 -1.04
N GLY A 337 -6.67 -22.83 -0.53
CA GLY A 337 -7.08 -24.21 -0.29
C GLY A 337 -7.67 -24.93 -1.51
N GLN A 338 -7.77 -24.29 -2.69
CA GLN A 338 -8.21 -24.97 -3.91
C GLN A 338 -7.08 -25.88 -4.44
N GLU A 339 -7.40 -27.12 -4.79
CA GLU A 339 -6.46 -27.99 -5.50
C GLU A 339 -6.15 -27.40 -6.87
N SER A 340 -4.88 -27.45 -7.28
CA SER A 340 -4.36 -26.91 -8.54
C SER A 340 -4.69 -27.81 -9.72
#